data_215f272e0e7b1509ea753fce6de8ac35
#
_entry.id   215f272e0e7b1509ea753fce6de8ac35
#
_cell.length_a   1.000
_cell.length_b   1.000
_cell.length_c   1.000
_cell.angle_alpha   90.00
_cell.angle_beta   90.00
_cell.angle_gamma   90.00
#
_symmetry.space_group_name_H-M   'P 1'
#
loop_
_entity.id
_entity.type
_entity.pdbx_description
1 polymer ?
#
loop_
_entity_poly.entity_id
_entity_poly.type
_entity_poly.pdbx_seq_one_letter_code
_entity_poly.pdbx_strand_id
1 'polypeptide(L)'
;VRTWKRKGRGETMRIASQLDAHEAELLASMVTSMCELLTERADSAPRDDLARLTGIDVGHSQAPDDVTLGRLLPDFHRPDQDDVLSAEVVNGELNSALRSVHEPQIIDAKLGAARVLLDTLPAGGGDFALTPDEAAAWLTSLNDVRLALGAMLGISEDTPEQLPPDHPHAAHLDVYHWLTVMQDLLVEALM
;
A
#
# COMPACT_ATOMS: atom_id res chain seq x y z
N VAL A 1 17.65 -11.30 -1.41
CA VAL A 1 16.71 -11.03 -0.31
C VAL A 1 17.21 -11.74 0.93
N ARG A 2 17.37 -11.01 2.02
CA ARG A 2 17.81 -11.56 3.31
C ARG A 2 16.62 -12.02 4.12
N THR A 3 16.78 -13.14 4.82
CA THR A 3 15.70 -13.76 5.59
C THR A 3 15.33 -12.93 6.81
N TRP A 4 14.04 -12.82 7.07
CA TRP A 4 13.55 -12.34 8.34
C TRP A 4 13.70 -13.41 9.42
N LYS A 5 14.10 -13.02 10.63
CA LYS A 5 14.36 -13.95 11.74
C LYS A 5 13.61 -13.50 12.98
N ARG A 6 12.78 -14.38 13.51
CA ARG A 6 12.15 -14.19 14.81
C ARG A 6 13.18 -14.37 15.93
N LYS A 7 13.30 -13.40 16.83
CA LYS A 7 14.14 -13.41 18.02
C LYS A 7 13.29 -13.10 19.26
N GLY A 8 13.53 -13.81 20.37
CA GLY A 8 12.77 -13.63 21.60
C GLY A 8 11.41 -14.31 21.61
N ARG A 9 10.60 -14.06 22.68
CA ARG A 9 9.23 -14.57 22.87
C ARG A 9 8.39 -13.56 23.64
N GLY A 10 7.06 -13.60 23.44
CA GLY A 10 6.14 -12.70 24.10
C GLY A 10 6.50 -11.23 23.83
N GLU A 11 6.47 -10.38 24.85
CA GLU A 11 6.75 -8.93 24.73
C GLU A 11 8.18 -8.61 24.25
N THR A 12 9.12 -9.56 24.39
CA THR A 12 10.50 -9.40 23.89
C THR A 12 10.69 -9.87 22.47
N MET A 13 9.62 -10.33 21.79
CA MET A 13 9.70 -10.80 20.41
C MET A 13 10.10 -9.66 19.48
N ARG A 14 11.05 -9.95 18.59
CA ARG A 14 11.49 -9.05 17.52
C ARG A 14 11.61 -9.82 16.22
N ILE A 15 11.29 -9.15 15.14
CA ILE A 15 11.45 -9.63 13.77
C ILE A 15 12.66 -8.91 13.19
N ALA A 16 13.77 -9.61 13.10
CA ALA A 16 15.04 -9.03 12.67
C ALA A 16 15.32 -9.33 11.19
N SER A 17 15.87 -8.35 10.49
CA SER A 17 16.33 -8.48 9.11
C SER A 17 17.52 -7.55 8.86
N GLN A 18 17.96 -7.49 7.61
CA GLN A 18 19.04 -6.62 7.15
C GLN A 18 18.72 -6.14 5.73
N LEU A 19 18.96 -4.87 5.45
CA LEU A 19 18.94 -4.29 4.12
C LEU A 19 20.32 -3.72 3.79
N ASP A 20 20.71 -3.74 2.53
CA ASP A 20 21.83 -2.91 2.11
C ASP A 20 21.40 -1.46 1.90
N ALA A 21 22.38 -0.56 1.68
CA ALA A 21 22.09 0.86 1.55
C ALA A 21 21.16 1.18 0.37
N HIS A 22 21.36 0.48 -0.75
CA HIS A 22 20.56 0.69 -1.95
C HIS A 22 19.13 0.17 -1.79
N GLU A 23 18.97 -1.01 -1.17
CA GLU A 23 17.64 -1.56 -0.83
C GLU A 23 16.86 -0.62 0.10
N ALA A 24 17.51 -0.06 1.13
CA ALA A 24 16.89 0.88 2.06
C ALA A 24 16.48 2.19 1.36
N GLU A 25 17.36 2.76 0.53
CA GLU A 25 17.10 3.98 -0.23
C GLU A 25 15.96 3.79 -1.23
N LEU A 26 15.97 2.68 -1.97
CA LEU A 26 14.91 2.34 -2.93
C LEU A 26 13.55 2.20 -2.22
N LEU A 27 13.50 1.47 -1.11
CA LEU A 27 12.28 1.29 -0.34
C LEU A 27 11.77 2.62 0.22
N ALA A 28 12.65 3.44 0.80
CA ALA A 28 12.29 4.78 1.29
C ALA A 28 11.69 5.65 0.18
N SER A 29 12.30 5.65 -0.99
CA SER A 29 11.83 6.42 -2.14
C SER A 29 10.44 5.98 -2.60
N MET A 30 10.21 4.68 -2.75
CA MET A 30 8.91 4.15 -3.17
C MET A 30 7.80 4.45 -2.16
N VAL A 31 8.08 4.23 -0.86
CA VAL A 31 7.11 4.53 0.20
C VAL A 31 6.81 6.03 0.27
N THR A 32 7.82 6.89 0.13
CA THR A 32 7.62 8.35 0.10
C THR A 32 6.75 8.77 -1.08
N SER A 33 7.03 8.27 -2.28
CA SER A 33 6.21 8.58 -3.47
C SER A 33 4.76 8.12 -3.32
N MET A 34 4.53 6.95 -2.72
CA MET A 34 3.18 6.48 -2.40
C MET A 34 2.48 7.41 -1.39
N CYS A 35 3.20 7.87 -0.35
CA CYS A 35 2.66 8.81 0.63
C CYS A 35 2.29 10.15 -0.02
N GLU A 36 3.09 10.65 -0.94
CA GLU A 36 2.82 11.89 -1.70
C GLU A 36 1.51 11.76 -2.49
N LEU A 37 1.32 10.67 -3.23
CA LEU A 37 0.09 10.40 -3.98
C LEU A 37 -1.15 10.34 -3.07
N LEU A 38 -1.06 9.64 -1.94
CA LEU A 38 -2.17 9.53 -1.00
C LEU A 38 -2.48 10.87 -0.31
N THR A 39 -1.45 11.65 0.03
CA THR A 39 -1.60 12.97 0.65
C THR A 39 -2.23 13.95 -0.33
N GLU A 40 -1.78 13.99 -1.60
CA GLU A 40 -2.38 14.83 -2.64
C GLU A 40 -3.85 14.48 -2.84
N ARG A 41 -4.19 13.19 -2.83
CA ARG A 41 -5.59 12.74 -2.89
C ARG A 41 -6.40 13.26 -1.71
N ALA A 42 -5.88 13.16 -0.50
CA ALA A 42 -6.56 13.65 0.71
C ALA A 42 -6.74 15.18 0.69
N ASP A 43 -5.68 15.91 0.31
CA ASP A 43 -5.69 17.37 0.29
C ASP A 43 -6.63 17.95 -0.79
N SER A 44 -6.87 17.21 -1.86
CA SER A 44 -7.79 17.57 -2.95
C SER A 44 -9.26 17.25 -2.63
N ALA A 45 -9.56 16.64 -1.48
CA ALA A 45 -10.93 16.33 -1.09
C ALA A 45 -11.79 17.60 -0.93
N PRO A 46 -13.08 17.54 -1.28
CA PRO A 46 -13.98 18.67 -1.11
C PRO A 46 -14.06 19.10 0.35
N ARG A 47 -13.79 20.39 0.61
CA ARG A 47 -13.95 20.95 1.96
C ARG A 47 -15.42 21.35 2.15
N ASP A 48 -16.14 20.60 2.97
CA ASP A 48 -17.51 20.93 3.35
C ASP A 48 -17.53 21.75 4.65
N ASP A 49 -18.31 22.82 4.69
CA ASP A 49 -18.51 23.61 5.91
C ASP A 49 -19.16 22.79 7.04
N LEU A 50 -19.92 21.74 6.69
CA LEU A 50 -20.45 20.75 7.64
C LEU A 50 -19.34 19.94 8.32
N ALA A 51 -18.30 19.56 7.60
CA ALA A 51 -17.13 18.85 8.16
C ALA A 51 -16.46 19.70 9.24
N ARG A 52 -16.36 21.02 9.04
CA ARG A 52 -15.79 21.95 10.03
C ARG A 52 -16.64 22.09 11.28
N LEU A 53 -17.98 21.90 11.18
CA LEU A 53 -18.92 22.01 12.31
C LEU A 53 -19.07 20.68 13.06
N THR A 54 -18.99 19.57 12.38
CA THR A 54 -19.22 18.23 12.94
C THR A 54 -17.94 17.49 13.31
N GLY A 55 -16.79 17.91 12.81
CA GLY A 55 -15.52 17.21 12.93
C GLY A 55 -15.45 15.90 12.12
N ILE A 56 -16.38 15.69 11.18
CA ILE A 56 -16.40 14.53 10.29
C ILE A 56 -15.73 14.94 8.98
N ASP A 57 -14.57 14.36 8.70
CA ASP A 57 -13.88 14.54 7.42
C ASP A 57 -14.65 13.79 6.33
N VAL A 58 -15.05 14.51 5.29
CA VAL A 58 -15.72 13.95 4.12
C VAL A 58 -14.69 13.84 2.99
N GLY A 59 -14.48 12.63 2.51
CA GLY A 59 -13.58 12.35 1.40
C GLY A 59 -14.21 12.59 0.03
N HIS A 60 -13.50 12.15 -1.00
CA HIS A 60 -14.01 12.16 -2.36
C HIS A 60 -15.21 11.21 -2.52
N SER A 61 -16.17 11.59 -3.34
CA SER A 61 -17.29 10.72 -3.74
C SER A 61 -16.96 9.91 -5.00
N GLN A 62 -16.01 10.35 -5.81
CA GLN A 62 -15.62 9.71 -7.06
C GLN A 62 -14.33 8.90 -6.90
N ALA A 63 -14.26 7.75 -7.59
CA ALA A 63 -13.06 6.96 -7.67
C ALA A 63 -11.89 7.78 -8.27
N PRO A 64 -10.64 7.49 -7.91
CA PRO A 64 -9.50 8.11 -8.57
C PRO A 64 -9.42 7.72 -10.05
N ASP A 65 -9.10 8.69 -10.91
CA ASP A 65 -8.83 8.42 -12.34
C ASP A 65 -7.45 7.78 -12.55
N ASP A 66 -6.51 8.04 -11.65
CA ASP A 66 -5.17 7.46 -11.68
C ASP A 66 -5.22 5.97 -11.37
N VAL A 67 -4.58 5.14 -12.21
CA VAL A 67 -4.61 3.68 -12.09
C VAL A 67 -3.96 3.17 -10.80
N THR A 68 -2.93 3.85 -10.33
CA THR A 68 -2.22 3.51 -9.10
C THR A 68 -3.07 3.80 -7.87
N LEU A 69 -3.64 5.02 -7.81
CA LEU A 69 -4.58 5.39 -6.76
C LEU A 69 -5.84 4.52 -6.79
N GLY A 70 -6.36 4.19 -7.96
CA GLY A 70 -7.51 3.28 -8.10
C GLY A 70 -7.21 1.87 -7.55
N ARG A 71 -5.95 1.43 -7.62
CA ARG A 71 -5.53 0.16 -7.02
C ARG A 71 -5.36 0.25 -5.50
N LEU A 72 -4.90 1.38 -4.99
CA LEU A 72 -4.74 1.63 -3.55
C LEU A 72 -6.07 1.95 -2.84
N LEU A 73 -7.01 2.56 -3.57
CA LEU A 73 -8.33 3.00 -3.10
C LEU A 73 -9.43 2.42 -4.01
N PRO A 74 -9.60 1.09 -4.04
CA PRO A 74 -10.57 0.43 -4.91
C PRO A 74 -12.01 0.75 -4.50
N ASP A 75 -12.95 0.32 -5.33
CA ASP A 75 -14.37 0.39 -5.01
C ASP A 75 -14.70 -0.50 -3.80
N PHE A 76 -15.59 0.01 -2.95
CA PHE A 76 -16.03 -0.64 -1.72
C PHE A 76 -17.03 -1.78 -1.98
N HIS A 77 -17.79 -1.65 -3.06
CA HIS A 77 -18.80 -2.62 -3.46
C HIS A 77 -18.59 -2.99 -4.93
N ARG A 78 -18.63 -4.29 -5.21
CA ARG A 78 -18.68 -4.84 -6.56
C ARG A 78 -19.97 -5.65 -6.66
N PRO A 79 -20.80 -5.41 -7.70
CA PRO A 79 -22.01 -6.19 -7.89
C PRO A 79 -21.66 -7.66 -8.14
N ASP A 80 -22.42 -8.56 -7.54
CA ASP A 80 -22.39 -9.98 -7.91
C ASP A 80 -22.93 -10.17 -9.32
N GLN A 81 -22.43 -11.16 -10.04
CA GLN A 81 -22.86 -11.46 -11.42
C GLN A 81 -24.35 -11.79 -11.54
N ASP A 82 -25.01 -12.14 -10.44
CA ASP A 82 -26.45 -12.50 -10.35
C ASP A 82 -27.36 -11.31 -9.93
N ASP A 83 -26.83 -10.12 -9.70
CA ASP A 83 -27.63 -8.96 -9.33
C ASP A 83 -28.42 -8.40 -10.54
N VAL A 84 -29.68 -8.80 -10.59
CA VAL A 84 -30.63 -8.49 -11.69
C VAL A 84 -31.16 -7.05 -11.66
N LEU A 85 -30.91 -6.30 -10.59
CA LEU A 85 -31.35 -4.89 -10.47
C LEU A 85 -30.29 -3.98 -11.06
N SER A 86 -30.61 -3.35 -12.18
CA SER A 86 -29.92 -2.22 -12.87
C SER A 86 -28.77 -1.60 -12.07
N ALA A 87 -27.80 -2.42 -11.90
CA ALA A 87 -26.76 -2.39 -10.89
C ALA A 87 -25.85 -1.18 -11.00
N GLU A 88 -25.70 -0.59 -12.17
CA GLU A 88 -24.66 0.40 -12.44
C GLU A 88 -24.89 1.74 -11.71
N VAL A 89 -26.13 2.23 -11.68
CA VAL A 89 -26.49 3.49 -11.01
C VAL A 89 -26.47 3.31 -9.50
N VAL A 90 -27.11 2.25 -8.99
CA VAL A 90 -27.18 1.96 -7.54
C VAL A 90 -25.79 1.67 -6.98
N ASN A 91 -24.96 0.93 -7.72
CA ASN A 91 -23.58 0.65 -7.33
C ASN A 91 -22.71 1.89 -7.36
N GLY A 92 -22.92 2.78 -8.33
CA GLY A 92 -22.21 4.07 -8.40
C GLY A 92 -22.56 4.96 -7.21
N GLU A 93 -23.83 5.09 -6.86
CA GLU A 93 -24.27 5.87 -5.70
C GLU A 93 -23.80 5.27 -4.37
N LEU A 94 -23.86 3.94 -4.22
CA LEU A 94 -23.37 3.25 -3.03
C LEU A 94 -21.86 3.41 -2.87
N ASN A 95 -21.09 3.19 -3.92
CA ASN A 95 -19.63 3.40 -3.89
C ASN A 95 -19.27 4.86 -3.60
N SER A 96 -20.00 5.81 -4.17
CA SER A 96 -19.84 7.24 -3.91
C SER A 96 -20.05 7.58 -2.42
N ALA A 97 -21.14 7.08 -1.84
CA ALA A 97 -21.45 7.29 -0.43
C ALA A 97 -20.43 6.64 0.50
N LEU A 98 -20.08 5.36 0.27
CA LEU A 98 -19.09 4.64 1.06
C LEU A 98 -17.71 5.28 0.96
N ARG A 99 -17.30 5.71 -0.23
CA ARG A 99 -16.03 6.37 -0.47
C ARG A 99 -15.93 7.68 0.31
N SER A 100 -16.95 8.52 0.24
CA SER A 100 -16.94 9.81 0.94
C SER A 100 -16.78 9.68 2.46
N VAL A 101 -17.24 8.58 3.05
CA VAL A 101 -17.14 8.34 4.50
C VAL A 101 -15.86 7.60 4.88
N HIS A 102 -15.41 6.64 4.08
CA HIS A 102 -14.36 5.72 4.49
C HIS A 102 -12.99 5.99 3.86
N GLU A 103 -12.93 6.64 2.69
CA GLU A 103 -11.64 6.90 2.02
C GLU A 103 -10.65 7.69 2.90
N PRO A 104 -11.06 8.75 3.67
CA PRO A 104 -10.14 9.45 4.54
C PRO A 104 -9.47 8.52 5.57
N GLN A 105 -10.26 7.66 6.23
CA GLN A 105 -9.75 6.72 7.22
C GLN A 105 -8.79 5.68 6.62
N ILE A 106 -9.05 5.23 5.39
CA ILE A 106 -8.18 4.31 4.67
C ILE A 106 -6.85 4.99 4.33
N ILE A 107 -6.89 6.23 3.84
CA ILE A 107 -5.68 7.01 3.56
C ILE A 107 -4.87 7.19 4.84
N ASP A 108 -5.50 7.60 5.94
CA ASP A 108 -4.83 7.79 7.23
C ASP A 108 -4.17 6.49 7.72
N ALA A 109 -4.85 5.35 7.61
CA ALA A 109 -4.30 4.06 8.00
C ALA A 109 -3.08 3.68 7.14
N LYS A 110 -3.14 3.91 5.82
CA LYS A 110 -2.02 3.64 4.91
C LYS A 110 -0.83 4.56 5.18
N LEU A 111 -1.07 5.85 5.37
CA LEU A 111 -0.03 6.83 5.73
C LEU A 111 0.58 6.51 7.11
N GLY A 112 -0.24 6.05 8.06
CA GLY A 112 0.22 5.58 9.37
C GLY A 112 1.18 4.39 9.27
N ALA A 113 0.82 3.37 8.49
CA ALA A 113 1.69 2.20 8.25
C ALA A 113 2.99 2.59 7.53
N ALA A 114 2.90 3.44 6.51
CA ALA A 114 4.05 3.94 5.76
C ALA A 114 5.02 4.74 6.67
N ARG A 115 4.48 5.57 7.57
CA ARG A 115 5.29 6.31 8.55
C ARG A 115 6.06 5.37 9.47
N VAL A 116 5.41 4.34 10.01
CA VAL A 116 6.10 3.33 10.84
C VAL A 116 7.24 2.66 10.08
N LEU A 117 7.03 2.32 8.80
CA LEU A 117 8.08 1.75 7.97
C LEU A 117 9.25 2.73 7.81
N LEU A 118 9.00 3.99 7.44
CA LEU A 118 10.04 5.00 7.25
C LEU A 118 10.81 5.30 8.54
N ASP A 119 10.13 5.35 9.69
CA ASP A 119 10.73 5.64 10.99
C ASP A 119 11.63 4.49 11.50
N THR A 120 11.34 3.25 11.09
CA THR A 120 12.08 2.05 11.51
C THR A 120 13.06 1.53 10.47
N LEU A 121 13.05 2.11 9.27
CA LEU A 121 13.97 1.79 8.19
C LEU A 121 15.41 2.22 8.56
N PRO A 122 16.42 1.32 8.47
CA PRO A 122 17.79 1.69 8.81
C PRO A 122 18.37 2.68 7.80
N ALA A 123 18.65 3.90 8.25
CA ALA A 123 19.28 4.93 7.41
C ALA A 123 20.64 4.44 6.89
N GLY A 124 20.77 4.35 5.55
CA GLY A 124 21.99 3.84 4.92
C GLY A 124 22.15 2.31 4.97
N GLY A 125 21.08 1.58 5.29
CA GLY A 125 21.09 0.12 5.40
C GLY A 125 21.65 -0.39 6.73
N GLY A 126 21.73 -1.71 6.86
CA GLY A 126 22.23 -2.39 8.07
C GLY A 126 21.22 -3.33 8.68
N ASP A 127 21.58 -3.85 9.86
CA ASP A 127 20.71 -4.72 10.66
C ASP A 127 19.65 -3.90 11.38
N PHE A 128 18.43 -4.41 11.41
CA PHE A 128 17.31 -3.80 12.16
C PHE A 128 16.40 -4.87 12.75
N ALA A 129 15.55 -4.47 13.69
CA ALA A 129 14.63 -5.38 14.35
C ALA A 129 13.33 -4.66 14.72
N LEU A 130 12.22 -5.22 14.28
CA LEU A 130 10.87 -4.70 14.45
C LEU A 130 10.17 -5.40 15.60
N THR A 131 9.30 -4.70 16.29
CA THR A 131 8.24 -5.31 17.10
C THR A 131 7.23 -6.01 16.18
N PRO A 132 6.34 -6.88 16.70
CA PRO A 132 5.26 -7.46 15.90
C PRO A 132 4.35 -6.42 15.26
N ASP A 133 4.03 -5.34 15.96
CA ASP A 133 3.16 -4.28 15.44
C ASP A 133 3.86 -3.47 14.33
N GLU A 134 5.14 -3.15 14.49
CA GLU A 134 5.94 -2.52 13.44
C GLU A 134 6.07 -3.44 12.22
N ALA A 135 6.26 -4.74 12.42
CA ALA A 135 6.31 -5.71 11.33
C ALA A 135 4.97 -5.84 10.59
N ALA A 136 3.84 -5.75 11.28
CA ALA A 136 2.51 -5.69 10.68
C ALA A 136 2.33 -4.41 9.85
N ALA A 137 2.79 -3.26 10.33
CA ALA A 137 2.78 -2.01 9.58
C ALA A 137 3.68 -2.09 8.32
N TRP A 138 4.86 -2.70 8.44
CA TRP A 138 5.74 -2.98 7.31
C TRP A 138 5.03 -3.84 6.25
N LEU A 139 4.37 -4.92 6.68
CA LEU A 139 3.64 -5.81 5.78
C LEU A 139 2.56 -5.07 5.00
N THR A 140 1.80 -4.20 5.68
CA THR A 140 0.78 -3.35 5.06
C THR A 140 1.40 -2.39 4.04
N SER A 141 2.45 -1.66 4.42
CA SER A 141 3.09 -0.69 3.55
C SER A 141 3.79 -1.33 2.35
N LEU A 142 4.49 -2.46 2.54
CA LEU A 142 5.08 -3.24 1.45
C LEU A 142 4.04 -3.72 0.45
N ASN A 143 2.88 -4.19 0.94
CA ASN A 143 1.78 -4.60 0.07
C ASN A 143 1.25 -3.42 -0.74
N ASP A 144 1.06 -2.26 -0.12
CA ASP A 144 0.56 -1.07 -0.80
C ASP A 144 1.54 -0.60 -1.90
N VAL A 145 2.84 -0.52 -1.61
CA VAL A 145 3.86 -0.19 -2.61
C VAL A 145 3.88 -1.22 -3.74
N ARG A 146 3.79 -2.51 -3.43
CA ARG A 146 3.74 -3.58 -4.44
C ARG A 146 2.50 -3.47 -5.33
N LEU A 147 1.33 -3.18 -4.74
CA LEU A 147 0.09 -2.97 -5.49
C LEU A 147 0.18 -1.74 -6.40
N ALA A 148 0.75 -0.64 -5.92
CA ALA A 148 0.98 0.58 -6.68
C ALA A 148 1.91 0.32 -7.88
N LEU A 149 3.05 -0.33 -7.63
CA LEU A 149 4.01 -0.69 -8.68
C LEU A 149 3.40 -1.67 -9.70
N GLY A 150 2.67 -2.68 -9.22
CA GLY A 150 1.98 -3.64 -10.08
C GLY A 150 0.95 -2.98 -11.00
N ALA A 151 0.18 -2.01 -10.49
CA ALA A 151 -0.77 -1.24 -11.28
C ALA A 151 -0.07 -0.37 -12.33
N MET A 152 1.00 0.33 -11.94
CA MET A 152 1.80 1.15 -12.85
C MET A 152 2.42 0.33 -13.99
N LEU A 153 2.87 -0.90 -13.70
CA LEU A 153 3.46 -1.81 -14.68
C LEU A 153 2.42 -2.60 -15.50
N GLY A 154 1.14 -2.52 -15.14
CA GLY A 154 0.09 -3.31 -15.76
C GLY A 154 0.24 -4.82 -15.53
N ILE A 155 0.74 -5.22 -14.34
CA ILE A 155 0.95 -6.63 -13.99
C ILE A 155 -0.39 -7.38 -14.02
N SER A 156 -0.42 -8.49 -14.75
CA SER A 156 -1.56 -9.40 -14.90
C SER A 156 -1.10 -10.85 -14.78
N GLU A 157 -2.03 -11.79 -14.86
CA GLU A 157 -1.73 -13.24 -14.89
C GLU A 157 -0.89 -13.64 -16.11
N ASP A 158 -0.98 -12.88 -17.21
CA ASP A 158 -0.24 -13.12 -18.44
C ASP A 158 1.15 -12.44 -18.46
N THR A 159 1.50 -11.69 -17.41
CA THR A 159 2.79 -11.01 -17.35
C THR A 159 3.91 -12.05 -17.17
N PRO A 160 4.91 -12.09 -18.07
CA PRO A 160 6.00 -13.04 -17.96
C PRO A 160 6.83 -12.78 -16.70
N GLU A 161 7.34 -13.85 -16.08
CA GLU A 161 8.18 -13.75 -14.87
C GLU A 161 9.47 -12.96 -15.10
N GLN A 162 9.97 -12.92 -16.33
CA GLN A 162 11.17 -12.19 -16.71
C GLN A 162 10.96 -11.46 -18.03
N LEU A 163 11.40 -10.21 -18.06
CA LEU A 163 11.44 -9.41 -19.29
C LEU A 163 12.88 -9.40 -19.87
N PRO A 164 13.03 -9.22 -21.19
CA PRO A 164 14.36 -9.01 -21.78
C PRO A 164 15.11 -7.88 -21.06
N PRO A 165 16.45 -7.97 -20.88
CA PRO A 165 17.20 -6.96 -20.13
C PRO A 165 17.14 -5.54 -20.70
N ASP A 166 16.84 -5.40 -21.98
CA ASP A 166 16.66 -4.13 -22.72
C ASP A 166 15.22 -3.59 -22.65
N HIS A 167 14.30 -4.33 -22.02
CA HIS A 167 12.93 -3.89 -21.88
C HIS A 167 12.82 -2.73 -20.86
N PRO A 168 12.09 -1.62 -21.18
CA PRO A 168 12.01 -0.45 -20.30
C PRO A 168 11.54 -0.75 -18.86
N HIS A 169 10.74 -1.79 -18.69
CA HIS A 169 10.18 -2.19 -17.39
C HIS A 169 10.91 -3.36 -16.72
N ALA A 170 12.01 -3.88 -17.28
CA ALA A 170 12.72 -5.03 -16.71
C ALA A 170 13.16 -4.77 -15.26
N ALA A 171 13.84 -3.66 -15.01
CA ALA A 171 14.29 -3.30 -13.66
C ALA A 171 13.14 -3.09 -12.66
N HIS A 172 12.01 -2.54 -13.12
CA HIS A 172 10.83 -2.35 -12.27
C HIS A 172 10.14 -3.68 -11.94
N LEU A 173 10.12 -4.63 -12.88
CA LEU A 173 9.60 -5.97 -12.64
C LEU A 173 10.48 -6.73 -11.62
N ASP A 174 11.81 -6.58 -11.70
CA ASP A 174 12.73 -7.14 -10.70
C ASP A 174 12.46 -6.58 -9.28
N VAL A 175 12.17 -5.27 -9.18
CA VAL A 175 11.78 -4.62 -7.91
C VAL A 175 10.43 -5.16 -7.42
N TYR A 176 9.45 -5.35 -8.30
CA TYR A 176 8.16 -5.95 -7.95
C TYR A 176 8.32 -7.36 -7.36
N HIS A 177 9.16 -8.20 -7.98
CA HIS A 177 9.46 -9.55 -7.48
C HIS A 177 10.23 -9.49 -6.15
N TRP A 178 11.19 -8.59 -6.02
CA TRP A 178 11.91 -8.37 -4.77
C TRP A 178 10.97 -7.99 -3.61
N LEU A 179 10.02 -7.08 -3.84
CA LEU A 179 8.98 -6.73 -2.87
C LEU A 179 8.11 -7.93 -2.51
N THR A 180 7.71 -8.73 -3.50
CA THR A 180 6.90 -9.94 -3.28
C THR A 180 7.63 -10.92 -2.37
N VAL A 181 8.89 -11.24 -2.67
CA VAL A 181 9.69 -12.15 -1.83
C VAL A 181 9.92 -11.58 -0.43
N MET A 182 10.17 -10.27 -0.31
CA MET A 182 10.34 -9.60 0.99
C MET A 182 9.07 -9.73 1.84
N GLN A 183 7.91 -9.53 1.23
CA GLN A 183 6.61 -9.64 1.88
C GLN A 183 6.31 -11.08 2.33
N ASP A 184 6.53 -12.07 1.46
CA ASP A 184 6.32 -13.48 1.77
C ASP A 184 7.16 -13.95 2.96
N LEU A 185 8.45 -13.60 2.95
CA LEU A 185 9.35 -13.92 4.06
C LEU A 185 8.96 -13.21 5.37
N LEU A 186 8.39 -11.99 5.29
CA LEU A 186 7.90 -11.28 6.48
C LEU A 186 6.63 -11.95 7.03
N VAL A 187 5.72 -12.40 6.16
CA VAL A 187 4.54 -13.18 6.57
C VAL A 187 4.97 -14.46 7.28
N GLU A 188 5.92 -15.22 6.72
CA GLU A 188 6.45 -16.42 7.37
C GLU A 188 7.04 -16.14 8.76
N ALA A 189 7.73 -15.01 8.91
CA ALA A 189 8.30 -14.62 10.20
C ALA A 189 7.24 -14.19 11.23
N LEU A 190 6.06 -13.76 10.80
CA LEU A 190 4.94 -13.36 11.68
C LEU A 190 4.08 -14.55 12.11
N MET A 191 4.01 -15.62 11.32
CA MET A 191 3.31 -16.87 11.66
C MET A 191 4.09 -17.69 12.69
#